data_ac75401658443a2792eecbe1d8eee1d9
#
_entry.id   ac75401658443a2792eecbe1d8eee1d9
#
_cell.length_a   1.000
_cell.length_b   1.000
_cell.length_c   1.000
_cell.angle_alpha   90.00
_cell.angle_beta   90.00
_cell.angle_gamma   90.00
#
_symmetry.space_group_name_H-M   'P 1'
#
loop_
_entity.id
_entity.type
_entity.pdbx_description
1 polymer ?
#
loop_
_entity_poly.entity_id
_entity_poly.type
_entity_poly.pdbx_seq_one_letter_code
_entity_poly.pdbx_strand_id
1 'polypeptide(L)'
;MSDEEKKILKGTTTVGLTFGSGVVIAADKRATYGTFIAAKDVEKIHMIDDRMAMTIAGGVGDAQQLVRFIKAEVELYKYQNGQNMTVQGASTLLANILQGNKYFPYMVQLILAGVDDKPRLFDLDPFGGLLEEKYVSTGSGSVVAYGILDEMFKDNLTENEAIKVAAKAVAAAMKRDNATGEGIDLILITADKVKRLTKDQVQTVLNG
;
A
#
# COMPACT_ATOMS: atom_id res chain seq x y z
N MET A 1 -12.37 -20.40 -5.29
CA MET A 1 -12.72 -19.66 -4.06
C MET A 1 -14.17 -19.97 -3.72
N SER A 2 -14.42 -20.57 -2.56
CA SER A 2 -15.77 -20.81 -2.06
C SER A 2 -16.47 -19.49 -1.70
N ASP A 3 -17.81 -19.51 -1.61
CA ASP A 3 -18.55 -18.31 -1.18
C ASP A 3 -18.23 -17.90 0.27
N GLU A 4 -17.67 -18.80 1.09
CA GLU A 4 -17.18 -18.50 2.43
C GLU A 4 -15.82 -17.77 2.38
N GLU A 5 -14.91 -18.15 1.48
CA GLU A 5 -13.64 -17.44 1.26
C GLU A 5 -13.86 -16.00 0.77
N LYS A 6 -14.90 -15.76 -0.06
CA LYS A 6 -15.29 -14.40 -0.49
C LYS A 6 -15.78 -13.51 0.67
N LYS A 7 -16.33 -14.10 1.73
CA LYS A 7 -16.80 -13.36 2.91
C LYS A 7 -15.66 -12.91 3.83
N ILE A 8 -14.48 -13.53 3.73
CA ILE A 8 -13.30 -13.20 4.55
C ILE A 8 -12.50 -12.06 3.92
N LEU A 9 -12.66 -11.79 2.63
CA LEU A 9 -12.01 -10.68 1.96
C LEU A 9 -12.59 -9.36 2.46
N LYS A 10 -11.85 -8.74 3.37
CA LYS A 10 -12.12 -7.38 3.86
C LYS A 10 -11.86 -6.40 2.73
N GLY A 11 -12.84 -5.55 2.45
CA GLY A 11 -12.72 -4.53 1.44
C GLY A 11 -11.70 -3.47 1.82
N THR A 12 -11.01 -2.96 0.82
CA THR A 12 -9.92 -2.00 0.95
C THR A 12 -9.65 -1.39 -0.41
N THR A 13 -9.15 -0.16 -0.43
CA THR A 13 -8.43 0.37 -1.59
C THR A 13 -7.10 0.91 -1.14
N THR A 14 -6.03 0.36 -1.67
CA THR A 14 -4.70 0.95 -1.53
C THR A 14 -4.16 1.37 -2.88
N VAL A 15 -3.35 2.41 -2.90
CA VAL A 15 -2.74 2.98 -4.09
C VAL A 15 -1.28 3.27 -3.78
N GLY A 16 -0.40 2.97 -4.72
CA GLY A 16 0.98 3.42 -4.74
C GLY A 16 1.32 4.01 -6.09
N LEU A 17 2.18 5.02 -6.12
CA LEU A 17 2.77 5.53 -7.35
C LEU A 17 4.14 6.16 -7.10
N THR A 18 5.00 6.08 -8.11
CA THR A 18 6.30 6.74 -8.12
C THR A 18 6.18 8.14 -8.75
N PHE A 19 7.06 9.04 -8.34
CA PHE A 19 7.28 10.33 -8.99
C PHE A 19 8.78 10.64 -8.98
N GLY A 20 9.22 11.71 -9.64
CA GLY A 20 10.64 11.99 -9.90
C GLY A 20 11.62 11.71 -8.76
N SER A 21 11.31 12.06 -7.51
CA SER A 21 12.21 11.92 -6.36
C SER A 21 11.69 11.01 -5.24
N GLY A 22 10.54 10.35 -5.42
CA GLY A 22 9.94 9.58 -4.34
C GLY A 22 8.76 8.73 -4.72
N VAL A 23 8.07 8.26 -3.70
CA VAL A 23 6.84 7.47 -3.82
C VAL A 23 5.73 8.08 -2.96
N VAL A 24 4.50 7.93 -3.41
CA VAL A 24 3.29 8.23 -2.64
C VAL A 24 2.52 6.94 -2.50
N ILE A 25 2.07 6.65 -1.28
CA ILE A 25 1.13 5.57 -1.00
C ILE A 25 -0.08 6.12 -0.25
N ALA A 26 -1.25 5.63 -0.62
CA ALA A 26 -2.51 6.03 -0.01
C ALA A 26 -3.41 4.82 0.24
N ALA A 27 -4.25 4.91 1.25
CA ALA A 27 -5.24 3.89 1.58
C ALA A 27 -6.49 4.52 2.19
N ASP A 28 -7.62 3.85 2.06
CA ASP A 28 -8.82 4.17 2.83
C ASP A 28 -8.71 3.63 4.28
N LYS A 29 -9.66 4.01 5.13
CA LYS A 29 -9.63 3.68 6.57
C LYS A 29 -10.73 2.73 7.03
N ARG A 30 -11.62 2.28 6.14
CA ARG A 30 -12.74 1.40 6.47
C ARG A 30 -12.30 -0.07 6.54
N ALA A 31 -12.71 -0.79 7.58
CA ALA A 31 -12.71 -2.24 7.59
C ALA A 31 -14.13 -2.78 7.57
N THR A 32 -14.35 -3.80 6.72
CA THR A 32 -15.67 -4.44 6.58
C THR A 32 -15.58 -5.95 6.86
N TYR A 33 -16.71 -6.50 7.26
CA TYR A 33 -16.95 -7.94 7.30
C TYR A 33 -18.20 -8.21 6.43
N GLY A 34 -17.98 -8.70 5.22
CA GLY A 34 -19.03 -8.70 4.20
C GLY A 34 -19.51 -7.28 3.92
N THR A 35 -20.80 -7.02 4.12
CA THR A 35 -21.40 -5.70 3.95
C THR A 35 -21.40 -4.83 5.22
N PHE A 36 -21.00 -5.39 6.37
CA PHE A 36 -21.00 -4.70 7.66
C PHE A 36 -19.70 -3.91 7.84
N ILE A 37 -19.81 -2.63 8.23
CA ILE A 37 -18.67 -1.78 8.58
C ILE A 37 -18.21 -2.17 9.99
N ALA A 38 -17.10 -2.91 10.09
CA ALA A 38 -16.58 -3.40 11.36
C ALA A 38 -15.75 -2.34 12.11
N ALA A 39 -15.02 -1.50 11.37
CA ALA A 39 -14.24 -0.39 11.93
C ALA A 39 -14.12 0.76 10.94
N LYS A 40 -13.99 1.98 11.47
CA LYS A 40 -13.99 3.24 10.71
C LYS A 40 -12.65 3.97 10.70
N ASP A 41 -11.68 3.49 11.45
CA ASP A 41 -10.33 4.08 11.53
C ASP A 41 -9.29 2.98 11.67
N VAL A 42 -8.99 2.31 10.56
CA VAL A 42 -8.00 1.23 10.49
C VAL A 42 -6.77 1.73 9.76
N GLU A 43 -5.61 1.56 10.37
CA GLU A 43 -4.34 1.83 9.72
C GLU A 43 -4.04 0.72 8.70
N LYS A 44 -3.90 1.09 7.43
CA LYS A 44 -3.58 0.20 6.31
C LYS A 44 -2.22 0.48 5.69
N ILE A 45 -1.53 1.53 6.14
CA ILE A 45 -0.18 1.89 5.71
C ILE A 45 0.74 1.80 6.91
N HIS A 46 1.70 0.89 6.85
CA HIS A 46 2.66 0.65 7.93
C HIS A 46 4.07 1.03 7.47
N MET A 47 4.71 1.93 8.22
CA MET A 47 6.14 2.17 8.03
C MET A 47 6.91 0.88 8.37
N ILE A 48 7.80 0.47 7.50
CA ILE A 48 8.69 -0.68 7.71
C ILE A 48 10.00 -0.20 8.36
N ASP A 49 10.58 0.86 7.79
CA ASP A 49 11.68 1.62 8.37
C ASP A 49 11.49 3.12 8.09
N ASP A 50 12.56 3.91 8.16
CA ASP A 50 12.55 5.36 7.90
C ASP A 50 12.49 5.73 6.39
N ARG A 51 12.51 4.75 5.48
CA ARG A 51 12.57 4.97 4.03
C ARG A 51 11.62 4.11 3.21
N MET A 52 10.93 3.16 3.86
CA MET A 52 9.96 2.32 3.18
C MET A 52 8.71 2.07 4.02
N ALA A 53 7.59 1.91 3.33
CA ALA A 53 6.32 1.59 3.94
C ALA A 53 5.58 0.54 3.10
N MET A 54 4.67 -0.18 3.76
CA MET A 54 3.86 -1.23 3.16
C MET A 54 2.38 -0.94 3.36
N THR A 55 1.58 -1.10 2.31
CA THR A 55 0.12 -1.12 2.42
C THR A 55 -0.38 -2.54 2.55
N ILE A 56 -1.53 -2.70 3.17
CA ILE A 56 -2.19 -3.98 3.35
C ILE A 56 -3.62 -3.97 2.82
N ALA A 57 -3.98 -4.99 2.04
CA ALA A 57 -5.34 -5.33 1.66
C ALA A 57 -5.58 -6.81 1.93
N GLY A 58 -6.77 -7.17 2.43
CA GLY A 58 -7.14 -8.56 2.73
C GLY A 58 -7.24 -8.88 4.22
N GLY A 59 -6.78 -10.06 4.63
CA GLY A 59 -6.88 -10.55 6.01
C GLY A 59 -6.00 -9.76 7.00
N VAL A 60 -6.62 -9.10 7.97
CA VAL A 60 -5.90 -8.24 8.93
C VAL A 60 -4.86 -9.03 9.75
N GLY A 61 -5.21 -10.24 10.19
CA GLY A 61 -4.30 -11.08 10.99
C GLY A 61 -3.04 -11.44 10.21
N ASP A 62 -3.21 -11.94 8.98
CA ASP A 62 -2.11 -12.28 8.07
C ASP A 62 -1.23 -11.07 7.77
N ALA A 63 -1.87 -9.95 7.41
CA ALA A 63 -1.17 -8.71 7.12
C ALA A 63 -0.35 -8.18 8.30
N GLN A 64 -0.93 -8.17 9.51
CA GLN A 64 -0.22 -7.74 10.72
C GLN A 64 0.96 -8.65 11.06
N GLN A 65 0.85 -9.96 10.81
CA GLN A 65 1.97 -10.89 11.00
C GLN A 65 3.11 -10.56 10.04
N LEU A 66 2.80 -10.36 8.75
CA LEU A 66 3.79 -10.01 7.73
C LEU A 66 4.46 -8.66 8.00
N VAL A 67 3.69 -7.64 8.45
CA VAL A 67 4.25 -6.33 8.86
C VAL A 67 5.25 -6.50 9.99
N ARG A 68 4.89 -7.24 11.06
CA ARG A 68 5.80 -7.48 12.19
C ARG A 68 7.05 -8.22 11.76
N PHE A 69 6.88 -9.23 10.92
CA PHE A 69 7.99 -10.03 10.42
C PHE A 69 8.96 -9.19 9.59
N ILE A 70 8.48 -8.49 8.56
CA ILE A 70 9.36 -7.70 7.68
C ILE A 70 10.07 -6.57 8.42
N LYS A 71 9.40 -5.92 9.38
CA LYS A 71 10.05 -4.92 10.26
C LYS A 71 11.21 -5.52 11.03
N ALA A 72 11.02 -6.67 11.64
CA ALA A 72 12.06 -7.35 12.42
C ALA A 72 13.25 -7.76 11.55
N GLU A 73 12.99 -8.28 10.36
CA GLU A 73 14.04 -8.71 9.41
C GLU A 73 14.84 -7.50 8.87
N VAL A 74 14.18 -6.40 8.54
CA VAL A 74 14.84 -5.17 8.08
C VAL A 74 15.75 -4.58 9.18
N GLU A 75 15.28 -4.52 10.41
CA GLU A 75 16.08 -4.06 11.55
C GLU A 75 17.24 -5.03 11.86
N LEU A 76 17.01 -6.33 11.81
CA LEU A 76 18.05 -7.34 12.00
C LEU A 76 19.13 -7.23 10.92
N TYR A 77 18.73 -7.07 9.67
CA TYR A 77 19.65 -6.86 8.56
C TYR A 77 20.53 -5.63 8.77
N LYS A 78 19.93 -4.51 9.17
CA LYS A 78 20.64 -3.26 9.46
C LYS A 78 21.66 -3.45 10.60
N TYR A 79 21.26 -4.14 11.66
CA TYR A 79 22.14 -4.44 12.79
C TYR A 79 23.33 -5.32 12.39
N GLN A 80 23.09 -6.37 11.60
CA GLN A 80 24.13 -7.32 11.20
C GLN A 80 25.09 -6.78 10.15
N ASN A 81 24.60 -5.95 9.22
CA ASN A 81 25.37 -5.51 8.06
C ASN A 81 25.86 -4.05 8.16
N GLY A 82 25.42 -3.29 9.16
CA GLY A 82 25.76 -1.88 9.32
C GLY A 82 25.18 -0.96 8.24
N GLN A 83 24.25 -1.46 7.43
CA GLN A 83 23.60 -0.72 6.35
C GLN A 83 22.13 -1.10 6.23
N ASN A 84 21.31 -0.20 5.68
CA ASN A 84 19.90 -0.44 5.50
C ASN A 84 19.65 -1.49 4.39
N MET A 85 18.62 -2.32 4.56
CA MET A 85 18.13 -3.21 3.51
C MET A 85 17.54 -2.36 2.37
N THR A 86 17.78 -2.74 1.11
CA THR A 86 17.16 -2.08 -0.04
C THR A 86 15.66 -2.39 -0.11
N VAL A 87 14.88 -1.50 -0.73
CA VAL A 87 13.44 -1.74 -0.96
C VAL A 87 13.23 -3.03 -1.75
N GLN A 88 14.06 -3.27 -2.77
CA GLN A 88 14.04 -4.52 -3.55
C GLN A 88 14.39 -5.74 -2.69
N GLY A 89 15.37 -5.64 -1.80
CA GLY A 89 15.74 -6.72 -0.88
C GLY A 89 14.59 -7.09 0.05
N ALA A 90 13.95 -6.10 0.65
CA ALA A 90 12.78 -6.29 1.50
C ALA A 90 11.59 -6.89 0.73
N SER A 91 11.33 -6.42 -0.49
CA SER A 91 10.26 -6.96 -1.35
C SER A 91 10.53 -8.41 -1.75
N THR A 92 11.78 -8.74 -2.10
CA THR A 92 12.19 -10.11 -2.44
C THR A 92 12.05 -11.05 -1.23
N LEU A 93 12.46 -10.60 -0.04
CA LEU A 93 12.30 -11.39 1.19
C LEU A 93 10.82 -11.67 1.46
N LEU A 94 9.97 -10.65 1.33
CA LEU A 94 8.53 -10.80 1.53
C LEU A 94 7.90 -11.75 0.49
N ALA A 95 8.29 -11.64 -0.78
CA ALA A 95 7.86 -12.55 -1.84
C ALA A 95 8.25 -14.01 -1.55
N ASN A 96 9.46 -14.24 -1.05
CA ASN A 96 9.92 -15.59 -0.67
C ASN A 96 9.10 -16.17 0.50
N ILE A 97 8.70 -15.36 1.46
CA ILE A 97 7.85 -15.78 2.58
C ILE A 97 6.46 -16.19 2.05
N LEU A 98 5.86 -15.37 1.19
CA LEU A 98 4.57 -15.65 0.57
C LEU A 98 4.65 -16.93 -0.26
N GLN A 99 5.66 -17.08 -1.11
CA GLN A 99 5.89 -18.28 -1.93
C GLN A 99 6.12 -19.53 -1.09
N GLY A 100 6.83 -19.42 0.02
CA GLY A 100 7.04 -20.54 0.97
C GLY A 100 5.73 -21.07 1.57
N ASN A 101 4.71 -20.22 1.64
CA ASN A 101 3.39 -20.53 2.19
C ASN A 101 2.31 -20.76 1.11
N LYS A 102 2.67 -20.96 -0.15
CA LYS A 102 1.73 -21.04 -1.29
C LYS A 102 0.64 -22.11 -1.19
N TYR A 103 0.82 -23.16 -0.38
CA TYR A 103 -0.19 -24.20 -0.16
C TYR A 103 -1.23 -23.81 0.90
N PHE A 104 -0.88 -22.87 1.80
CA PHE A 104 -1.76 -22.21 2.76
C PHE A 104 -1.48 -20.72 2.72
N PRO A 105 -1.88 -20.03 1.63
CA PRO A 105 -1.44 -18.69 1.35
C PRO A 105 -1.99 -17.69 2.36
N TYR A 106 -1.20 -16.69 2.69
CA TYR A 106 -1.68 -15.49 3.34
C TYR A 106 -2.70 -14.80 2.44
N MET A 107 -3.88 -14.49 2.99
CA MET A 107 -4.95 -13.84 2.23
C MET A 107 -4.73 -12.33 2.19
N VAL A 108 -3.69 -11.88 1.46
CA VAL A 108 -3.25 -10.49 1.39
C VAL A 108 -2.88 -10.09 -0.03
N GLN A 109 -3.01 -8.80 -0.31
CA GLN A 109 -2.36 -8.10 -1.42
C GLN A 109 -1.59 -6.93 -0.81
N LEU A 110 -0.32 -6.79 -1.16
CA LEU A 110 0.59 -5.86 -0.51
C LEU A 110 1.23 -4.95 -1.55
N ILE A 111 1.42 -3.68 -1.17
CA ILE A 111 2.28 -2.76 -1.90
C ILE A 111 3.44 -2.44 -0.96
N LEU A 112 4.67 -2.68 -1.38
CA LEU A 112 5.86 -2.19 -0.69
C LEU A 112 6.48 -1.05 -1.50
N ALA A 113 6.62 0.12 -0.89
CA ALA A 113 7.13 1.31 -1.54
C ALA A 113 8.19 1.99 -0.69
N GLY A 114 9.16 2.61 -1.33
CA GLY A 114 10.22 3.32 -0.63
C GLY A 114 11.24 3.94 -1.56
N VAL A 115 12.31 4.46 -0.97
CA VAL A 115 13.42 5.07 -1.70
C VAL A 115 14.74 4.50 -1.19
N ASP A 116 15.51 3.89 -2.08
CA ASP A 116 16.88 3.47 -1.84
C ASP A 116 17.84 4.25 -2.75
N ASP A 117 18.32 3.69 -3.84
CA ASP A 117 19.06 4.39 -4.89
C ASP A 117 18.13 5.19 -5.82
N LYS A 118 16.87 4.79 -5.89
CA LYS A 118 15.78 5.42 -6.64
C LYS A 118 14.44 5.16 -5.97
N PRO A 119 13.37 5.86 -6.37
CA PRO A 119 12.00 5.50 -5.98
C PRO A 119 11.64 4.11 -6.50
N ARG A 120 11.10 3.26 -5.62
CA ARG A 120 10.68 1.89 -5.94
C ARG A 120 9.29 1.60 -5.41
N LEU A 121 8.52 0.88 -6.20
CA LEU A 121 7.17 0.46 -5.88
C LEU A 121 6.99 -0.99 -6.34
N PHE A 122 6.63 -1.85 -5.40
CA PHE A 122 6.43 -3.27 -5.66
C PHE A 122 5.02 -3.69 -5.33
N ASP A 123 4.39 -4.43 -6.24
CA ASP A 123 3.16 -5.18 -6.03
C ASP A 123 3.48 -6.63 -5.67
N LEU A 124 2.84 -7.14 -4.62
CA LEU A 124 3.02 -8.51 -4.16
C LEU A 124 1.67 -9.22 -4.05
N ASP A 125 1.54 -10.34 -4.75
CA ASP A 125 0.39 -11.21 -4.68
C ASP A 125 0.50 -12.26 -3.55
N PRO A 126 -0.60 -12.94 -3.18
CA PRO A 126 -0.61 -13.95 -2.11
C PRO A 126 0.32 -15.15 -2.32
N PHE A 127 0.75 -15.38 -3.55
CA PHE A 127 1.58 -16.53 -3.95
C PHE A 127 3.06 -16.19 -4.09
N GLY A 128 3.43 -14.94 -3.79
CA GLY A 128 4.80 -14.44 -3.88
C GLY A 128 5.19 -13.91 -5.27
N GLY A 129 4.20 -13.63 -6.11
CA GLY A 129 4.42 -12.83 -7.33
C GLY A 129 4.91 -11.43 -6.91
N LEU A 130 5.95 -10.94 -7.60
CA LEU A 130 6.61 -9.68 -7.30
C LEU A 130 6.81 -8.90 -8.59
N LEU A 131 6.19 -7.73 -8.69
CA LEU A 131 6.29 -6.85 -9.86
C LEU A 131 6.75 -5.46 -9.41
N GLU A 132 7.78 -4.90 -10.07
CA GLU A 132 8.15 -3.50 -9.90
C GLU A 132 7.32 -2.66 -10.87
N GLU A 133 6.56 -1.70 -10.32
CA GLU A 133 5.57 -0.91 -11.04
C GLU A 133 5.79 0.58 -10.88
N LYS A 134 5.26 1.38 -11.79
CA LYS A 134 5.24 2.84 -11.65
C LYS A 134 4.04 3.32 -10.83
N TYR A 135 2.94 2.65 -10.95
CA TYR A 135 1.73 2.83 -10.12
C TYR A 135 1.00 1.50 -9.98
N VAL A 136 0.33 1.33 -8.86
CA VAL A 136 -0.42 0.10 -8.54
C VAL A 136 -1.55 0.41 -7.58
N SER A 137 -2.59 -0.40 -7.63
CA SER A 137 -3.69 -0.37 -6.66
C SER A 137 -4.09 -1.79 -6.27
N THR A 138 -4.36 -2.01 -4.98
CA THR A 138 -4.83 -3.31 -4.47
C THR A 138 -6.13 -3.19 -3.68
N GLY A 139 -6.79 -4.33 -3.47
CA GLY A 139 -8.06 -4.41 -2.75
C GLY A 139 -9.29 -4.27 -3.64
N SER A 140 -10.49 -4.29 -3.04
CA SER A 140 -11.78 -4.35 -3.75
C SER A 140 -12.09 -3.14 -4.63
N GLY A 141 -11.62 -1.95 -4.24
CA GLY A 141 -11.81 -0.72 -5.01
C GLY A 141 -10.71 -0.45 -6.04
N SER A 142 -9.72 -1.34 -6.20
CA SER A 142 -8.57 -1.14 -7.08
C SER A 142 -8.97 -0.88 -8.53
N VAL A 143 -10.00 -1.56 -9.05
CA VAL A 143 -10.50 -1.36 -10.42
C VAL A 143 -10.92 0.08 -10.68
N VAL A 144 -11.57 0.71 -9.69
CA VAL A 144 -11.98 2.13 -9.80
C VAL A 144 -10.77 3.04 -9.67
N ALA A 145 -9.84 2.72 -8.77
CA ALA A 145 -8.62 3.49 -8.58
C ALA A 145 -7.73 3.47 -9.83
N TYR A 146 -7.60 2.34 -10.51
CA TYR A 146 -6.86 2.22 -11.76
C TYR A 146 -7.40 3.15 -12.86
N GLY A 147 -8.71 3.34 -12.97
CA GLY A 147 -9.28 4.29 -13.93
C GLY A 147 -8.77 5.74 -13.74
N ILE A 148 -8.49 6.14 -12.50
CA ILE A 148 -7.88 7.45 -12.20
C ILE A 148 -6.37 7.42 -12.41
N LEU A 149 -5.70 6.32 -12.04
CA LEU A 149 -4.26 6.17 -12.23
C LEU A 149 -3.90 6.18 -13.71
N ASP A 150 -4.60 5.42 -14.54
CA ASP A 150 -4.39 5.35 -16.00
C ASP A 150 -4.60 6.70 -16.69
N GLU A 151 -5.59 7.49 -16.23
CA GLU A 151 -5.88 8.81 -16.77
C GLU A 151 -4.85 9.87 -16.37
N MET A 152 -4.44 9.86 -15.08
CA MET A 152 -3.72 10.98 -14.48
C MET A 152 -2.22 10.74 -14.28
N PHE A 153 -1.75 9.48 -14.29
CA PHE A 153 -0.34 9.19 -14.10
C PHE A 153 0.51 9.68 -15.28
N LYS A 154 1.67 10.24 -14.95
CA LYS A 154 2.71 10.64 -15.91
C LYS A 154 4.09 10.41 -15.28
N ASP A 155 5.07 10.05 -16.08
CA ASP A 155 6.44 9.76 -15.60
C ASP A 155 7.14 10.94 -14.89
N ASN A 156 6.69 12.17 -15.13
CA ASN A 156 7.32 13.39 -14.63
C ASN A 156 6.42 14.16 -13.64
N LEU A 157 5.57 13.45 -12.89
CA LEU A 157 4.76 14.09 -11.85
C LEU A 157 5.64 14.82 -10.82
N THR A 158 5.19 15.99 -10.43
CA THR A 158 5.70 16.68 -9.24
C THR A 158 5.15 16.04 -7.96
N GLU A 159 5.77 16.31 -6.81
CA GLU A 159 5.29 15.85 -5.49
C GLU A 159 3.79 16.13 -5.28
N ASN A 160 3.35 17.36 -5.56
CA ASN A 160 1.96 17.75 -5.35
C ASN A 160 0.99 17.08 -6.33
N GLU A 161 1.41 16.86 -7.57
CA GLU A 161 0.61 16.12 -8.55
C GLU A 161 0.49 14.65 -8.15
N ALA A 162 1.58 14.02 -7.71
CA ALA A 162 1.58 12.64 -7.24
C ALA A 162 0.63 12.44 -6.04
N ILE A 163 0.70 13.35 -5.06
CA ILE A 163 -0.24 13.37 -3.92
C ILE A 163 -1.69 13.51 -4.41
N LYS A 164 -1.94 14.39 -5.36
CA LYS A 164 -3.28 14.62 -5.93
C LYS A 164 -3.81 13.39 -6.66
N VAL A 165 -2.98 12.72 -7.46
CA VAL A 165 -3.36 11.48 -8.17
C VAL A 165 -3.72 10.39 -7.18
N ALA A 166 -2.85 10.11 -6.18
CA ALA A 166 -3.11 9.10 -5.17
C ALA A 166 -4.40 9.36 -4.37
N ALA A 167 -4.59 10.61 -3.91
CA ALA A 167 -5.78 11.00 -3.16
C ALA A 167 -7.06 10.86 -4.00
N LYS A 168 -7.04 11.29 -5.28
CA LYS A 168 -8.19 11.17 -6.19
C LYS A 168 -8.53 9.71 -6.52
N ALA A 169 -7.53 8.84 -6.69
CA ALA A 169 -7.73 7.43 -6.97
C ALA A 169 -8.49 6.74 -5.81
N VAL A 170 -8.03 6.93 -4.57
CA VAL A 170 -8.75 6.40 -3.39
C VAL A 170 -10.12 7.06 -3.24
N ALA A 171 -10.24 8.37 -3.43
CA ALA A 171 -11.52 9.09 -3.34
C ALA A 171 -12.55 8.61 -4.39
N ALA A 172 -12.10 8.25 -5.59
CA ALA A 172 -12.95 7.65 -6.62
C ALA A 172 -13.47 6.27 -6.19
N ALA A 173 -12.59 5.42 -5.64
CA ALA A 173 -12.97 4.12 -5.10
C ALA A 173 -13.98 4.25 -3.95
N MET A 174 -13.81 5.22 -3.03
CA MET A 174 -14.76 5.49 -1.94
C MET A 174 -16.19 5.81 -2.43
N LYS A 175 -16.36 6.28 -3.67
CA LYS A 175 -17.69 6.59 -4.26
C LYS A 175 -18.37 5.37 -4.85
N ARG A 176 -17.67 4.29 -5.14
CA ARG A 176 -18.18 3.13 -5.88
C ARG A 176 -18.02 1.81 -5.15
N ASP A 177 -16.97 1.65 -4.36
CA ASP A 177 -16.75 0.45 -3.56
C ASP A 177 -17.28 0.65 -2.14
N ASN A 178 -18.28 -0.14 -1.80
CA ASN A 178 -18.93 -0.09 -0.49
C ASN A 178 -17.96 -0.43 0.66
N ALA A 179 -16.94 -1.19 0.39
CA ALA A 179 -15.96 -1.63 1.39
C ALA A 179 -14.79 -0.64 1.59
N THR A 180 -14.77 0.44 0.79
CA THR A 180 -13.78 1.52 0.84
C THR A 180 -14.40 2.79 1.42
N GLY A 181 -13.76 3.43 2.43
CA GLY A 181 -14.35 4.64 3.02
C GLY A 181 -13.65 5.20 4.25
N GLU A 182 -14.33 6.11 4.95
CA GLU A 182 -13.97 6.72 6.25
C GLU A 182 -12.76 7.65 6.23
N GLY A 183 -12.27 8.03 5.04
CA GLY A 183 -11.14 8.93 4.85
C GLY A 183 -9.96 8.28 4.17
N ILE A 184 -8.92 9.08 3.95
CA ILE A 184 -7.72 8.70 3.23
C ILE A 184 -6.52 8.93 4.14
N ASP A 185 -5.72 7.88 4.34
CA ASP A 185 -4.37 7.95 4.86
C ASP A 185 -3.41 8.04 3.69
N LEU A 186 -2.43 8.94 3.75
CA LEU A 186 -1.48 9.18 2.67
C LEU A 186 -0.10 9.47 3.22
N ILE A 187 0.89 8.74 2.71
CA ILE A 187 2.30 8.92 3.05
C ILE A 187 3.09 9.22 1.78
N LEU A 188 3.93 10.23 1.88
CA LEU A 188 4.97 10.57 0.92
C LEU A 188 6.32 10.14 1.48
N ILE A 189 7.15 9.47 0.66
CA ILE A 189 8.51 9.07 0.99
C ILE A 189 9.44 9.59 -0.10
N THR A 190 10.47 10.31 0.31
CA THR A 190 11.61 10.71 -0.53
C THR A 190 12.92 10.32 0.16
N ALA A 191 14.07 10.50 -0.50
CA ALA A 191 15.36 10.24 0.10
C ALA A 191 15.58 10.99 1.42
N ASP A 192 15.01 12.22 1.53
CA ASP A 192 15.29 13.13 2.64
C ASP A 192 14.19 13.17 3.69
N LYS A 193 12.98 12.71 3.38
CA LYS A 193 11.83 12.86 4.28
C LYS A 193 10.77 11.79 4.10
N VAL A 194 10.09 11.48 5.19
CA VAL A 194 8.79 10.81 5.21
C VAL A 194 7.76 11.80 5.76
N LYS A 195 6.64 11.94 5.07
CA LYS A 195 5.57 12.84 5.46
C LYS A 195 4.23 12.12 5.37
N ARG A 196 3.58 11.92 6.51
CA ARG A 196 2.16 11.53 6.56
C ARG A 196 1.31 12.80 6.49
N LEU A 197 0.41 12.90 5.54
CA LEU A 197 -0.47 14.04 5.40
C LEU A 197 -1.59 13.98 6.44
N THR A 198 -1.92 15.15 6.99
CA THR A 198 -3.10 15.28 7.87
C THR A 198 -4.39 15.20 7.04
N LYS A 199 -5.51 14.91 7.70
CA LYS A 199 -6.83 14.86 7.07
C LYS A 199 -7.15 16.17 6.32
N ASP A 200 -6.82 17.32 6.92
CA ASP A 200 -7.08 18.64 6.32
C ASP A 200 -6.21 18.87 5.08
N GLN A 201 -4.95 18.43 5.09
CA GLN A 201 -4.07 18.50 3.93
C GLN A 201 -4.59 17.64 2.78
N VAL A 202 -5.05 16.42 3.05
CA VAL A 202 -5.67 15.57 2.02
C VAL A 202 -6.93 16.21 1.47
N GLN A 203 -7.78 16.79 2.33
CA GLN A 203 -9.01 17.47 1.89
C GLN A 203 -8.70 18.70 1.02
N THR A 204 -7.68 19.48 1.36
CA THR A 204 -7.24 20.63 0.56
C THR A 204 -6.80 20.16 -0.84
N VAL A 205 -6.03 19.08 -0.93
CA VAL A 205 -5.60 18.49 -2.21
C VAL A 205 -6.76 18.02 -3.07
N LEU A 206 -7.80 17.46 -2.47
CA LEU A 206 -8.99 16.97 -3.20
C LEU A 206 -9.85 18.11 -3.74
N ASN A 207 -9.87 19.26 -3.07
CA ASN A 207 -10.71 20.40 -3.42
C ASN A 207 -10.03 21.37 -4.43
N GLY A 208 -8.71 21.31 -4.59
CA GLY A 208 -7.92 22.07 -5.55
C GLY A 208 -7.69 21.31 -6.84
#